data_3790ef7dd44991500841f471a0fc6dee
#
_entry.id   3790ef7dd44991500841f471a0fc6dee
#
_cell.length_a   1.000
_cell.length_b   1.000
_cell.length_c   1.000
_cell.angle_alpha   90.00
_cell.angle_beta   90.00
_cell.angle_gamma   90.00
#
_symmetry.space_group_name_H-M   'P 1'
#
loop_
_entity.id
_entity.type
_entity.pdbx_description
1 polymer ?
#
loop_
_entity_poly.entity_id
_entity_poly.type
_entity_poly.pdbx_seq_one_letter_code
_entity_poly.pdbx_strand_id
1 'polypeptide(L)'
;MARRNWRQLDILLVSGDAYVDHPGFGIPLLARLLESKGYKVGIIDQPRWDTPDDIKRMGRPRLFCGLCAGAMDSLLCHYTSFRKKRRDDACTPGGVEASLRKAAHYDFWTDALRRSILLDAKANLLVYGMGELAMIEIARRLDANEPLDGIRGTARVGVPPENAQRLPSFEEIQQDKSLLIKATLQLEDHYHNGSTPIVQQHGNQFVVIEPSAPPLTTEQMDALYSLPFTRRQHPKYDQPVPALDMLRFSVTAVRGCAGACAFCSIAQHQGRKITSRSTESLVAEITRMTKMPEWRGSISDVGGPTANLWGSTCKANYQHCHRASCLTPEICPNLVLDLNAYVNMLQKLKAIPGVKHISVASGLRHDAALREPEAARRLVATFVGGHLKLAPEHCSDKVLKLMRKPSFDKFERFLDIFQATSAQHGKEQYIIPYIISAYPGCEMSDMKTVANWFKKRGWQPQQIQCFIPTPGTLATAMFYAEKDFNGNPIHVPKTDREREDQHTVLIKKKSAQNY
;
A
#
# COMPACT_ATOMS: atom_id res chain seq x y z
N MET A 1 27.23 -17.65 1.40
CA MET A 1 28.56 -17.03 1.64
C MET A 1 29.67 -17.83 0.97
N ALA A 2 29.81 -19.17 1.19
CA ALA A 2 30.88 -19.98 0.60
C ALA A 2 31.00 -19.86 -0.94
N ARG A 3 29.90 -19.99 -1.69
CA ARG A 3 29.91 -19.86 -3.17
C ARG A 3 30.40 -18.51 -3.70
N ARG A 4 30.32 -17.44 -2.88
CA ARG A 4 30.76 -16.08 -3.23
C ARG A 4 32.10 -15.72 -2.59
N ASN A 5 32.73 -16.64 -1.87
CA ASN A 5 33.96 -16.43 -1.10
C ASN A 5 33.85 -15.24 -0.12
N TRP A 6 32.70 -15.07 0.52
CA TRP A 6 32.48 -14.02 1.51
C TRP A 6 32.71 -14.55 2.92
N ARG A 7 33.63 -13.91 3.66
CA ARG A 7 33.88 -14.21 5.08
C ARG A 7 32.86 -13.54 6.00
N GLN A 8 32.40 -12.36 5.65
CA GLN A 8 31.43 -11.57 6.40
C GLN A 8 30.48 -10.84 5.45
N LEU A 9 29.23 -10.65 5.86
CA LEU A 9 28.26 -9.79 5.19
C LEU A 9 28.47 -8.34 5.63
N ASP A 10 28.17 -7.41 4.75
CA ASP A 10 28.02 -6.00 5.11
C ASP A 10 26.66 -5.75 5.73
N ILE A 11 25.61 -6.29 5.12
CA ILE A 11 24.22 -6.07 5.49
C ILE A 11 23.49 -7.42 5.58
N LEU A 12 22.71 -7.58 6.64
CA LEU A 12 21.79 -8.70 6.81
C LEU A 12 20.35 -8.17 6.79
N LEU A 13 19.53 -8.68 5.88
CA LEU A 13 18.09 -8.37 5.82
C LEU A 13 17.29 -9.58 6.29
N VAL A 14 16.36 -9.36 7.20
CA VAL A 14 15.48 -10.39 7.75
C VAL A 14 14.05 -10.07 7.32
N SER A 15 13.35 -11.04 6.75
CA SER A 15 11.98 -10.91 6.23
C SER A 15 11.02 -11.86 6.91
N GLY A 16 9.84 -11.37 7.32
CA GLY A 16 8.73 -12.24 7.72
C GLY A 16 8.10 -12.99 6.54
N ASP A 17 8.24 -12.48 5.32
CA ASP A 17 7.70 -13.12 4.11
C ASP A 17 8.65 -14.19 3.54
N ALA A 18 8.07 -15.14 2.81
CA ALA A 18 8.82 -16.05 1.96
C ALA A 18 9.61 -15.28 0.88
N TYR A 19 10.82 -15.74 0.57
CA TYR A 19 11.67 -15.09 -0.42
C TYR A 19 11.21 -15.42 -1.85
N VAL A 20 10.76 -14.39 -2.55
CA VAL A 20 10.51 -14.40 -3.99
C VAL A 20 11.34 -13.28 -4.62
N ASP A 21 12.27 -13.61 -5.50
CA ASP A 21 13.14 -12.64 -6.17
C ASP A 21 12.38 -11.88 -7.26
N HIS A 22 11.51 -10.97 -6.84
CA HIS A 22 10.63 -10.20 -7.71
C HIS A 22 10.63 -8.72 -7.28
N PRO A 23 10.61 -7.76 -8.22
CA PRO A 23 10.67 -6.32 -7.90
C PRO A 23 9.42 -5.77 -7.19
N GLY A 24 8.36 -6.56 -7.07
CA GLY A 24 7.17 -6.24 -6.27
C GLY A 24 7.33 -6.49 -4.77
N PHE A 25 8.42 -7.13 -4.33
CA PHE A 25 8.69 -7.40 -2.92
C PHE A 25 9.83 -6.50 -2.39
N GLY A 26 9.61 -5.88 -1.24
CA GLY A 26 10.55 -4.88 -0.70
C GLY A 26 11.94 -5.44 -0.39
N ILE A 27 12.04 -6.59 0.30
CA ILE A 27 13.34 -7.16 0.69
C ILE A 27 14.19 -7.60 -0.51
N PRO A 28 13.70 -8.35 -1.49
CA PRO A 28 14.46 -8.66 -2.70
C PRO A 28 14.89 -7.41 -3.47
N LEU A 29 14.01 -6.42 -3.58
CA LEU A 29 14.29 -5.16 -4.25
C LEU A 29 15.42 -4.39 -3.55
N LEU A 30 15.35 -4.22 -2.23
CA LEU A 30 16.39 -3.54 -1.46
C LEU A 30 17.72 -4.32 -1.49
N ALA A 31 17.67 -5.65 -1.41
CA ALA A 31 18.87 -6.48 -1.48
C ALA A 31 19.58 -6.32 -2.84
N ARG A 32 18.84 -6.41 -3.95
CA ARG A 32 19.39 -6.20 -5.30
C ARG A 32 19.96 -4.79 -5.46
N LEU A 33 19.26 -3.79 -4.94
CA LEU A 33 19.73 -2.40 -4.97
C LEU A 33 21.04 -2.23 -4.19
N LEU A 34 21.15 -2.76 -2.98
CA LEU A 34 22.35 -2.67 -2.16
C LEU A 34 23.51 -3.50 -2.76
N GLU A 35 23.24 -4.68 -3.31
CA GLU A 35 24.24 -5.46 -4.07
C GLU A 35 24.77 -4.66 -5.28
N SER A 36 23.90 -3.94 -6.00
CA SER A 36 24.31 -3.10 -7.14
C SER A 36 25.23 -1.93 -6.74
N LYS A 37 25.22 -1.57 -5.45
CA LYS A 37 26.13 -0.58 -4.85
C LYS A 37 27.42 -1.20 -4.28
N GLY A 38 27.62 -2.51 -4.44
CA GLY A 38 28.83 -3.22 -4.03
C GLY A 38 28.79 -3.83 -2.62
N TYR A 39 27.66 -3.70 -1.89
CA TYR A 39 27.56 -4.30 -0.55
C TYR A 39 27.29 -5.80 -0.61
N LYS A 40 27.86 -6.54 0.35
CA LYS A 40 27.62 -7.98 0.55
C LYS A 40 26.35 -8.15 1.37
N VAL A 41 25.24 -8.48 0.71
CA VAL A 41 23.93 -8.58 1.33
C VAL A 41 23.52 -10.03 1.54
N GLY A 42 23.14 -10.38 2.78
CA GLY A 42 22.50 -11.65 3.11
C GLY A 42 21.02 -11.46 3.41
N ILE A 43 20.22 -12.50 3.14
CA ILE A 43 18.78 -12.49 3.45
C ILE A 43 18.48 -13.72 4.28
N ILE A 44 17.72 -13.53 5.36
CA ILE A 44 17.04 -14.57 6.13
C ILE A 44 15.55 -14.32 6.01
N ASP A 45 14.86 -15.26 5.42
CA ASP A 45 13.42 -15.22 5.22
C ASP A 45 12.73 -16.20 6.17
N GLN A 46 11.61 -15.77 6.74
CA GLN A 46 10.79 -16.56 7.66
C GLN A 46 11.59 -17.24 8.77
N PRO A 47 12.40 -16.48 9.55
CA PRO A 47 13.14 -17.07 10.66
C PRO A 47 12.16 -17.61 11.71
N ARG A 48 12.56 -18.66 12.41
CA ARG A 48 11.85 -19.09 13.60
C ARG A 48 11.84 -17.97 14.64
N TRP A 49 10.70 -17.76 15.28
CA TRP A 49 10.51 -16.71 16.28
C TRP A 49 10.91 -17.16 17.70
N ASP A 50 10.92 -18.48 17.93
CA ASP A 50 11.14 -19.12 19.23
C ASP A 50 12.64 -19.40 19.54
N THR A 51 13.52 -19.22 18.54
CA THR A 51 14.97 -19.39 18.69
C THR A 51 15.74 -18.35 17.85
N PRO A 52 16.89 -17.86 18.33
CA PRO A 52 17.73 -16.95 17.56
C PRO A 52 18.62 -17.64 16.52
N ASP A 53 18.55 -18.97 16.37
CA ASP A 53 19.51 -19.75 15.58
C ASP A 53 19.49 -19.39 14.10
N ASP A 54 18.29 -19.20 13.53
CA ASP A 54 18.16 -18.79 12.13
C ASP A 54 18.78 -17.43 11.87
N ILE A 55 18.62 -16.47 12.80
CA ILE A 55 19.19 -15.13 12.67
C ILE A 55 20.71 -15.17 12.84
N LYS A 56 21.22 -15.99 13.75
CA LYS A 56 22.66 -16.15 13.99
C LYS A 56 23.39 -16.89 12.86
N ARG A 57 22.66 -17.67 12.05
CA ARG A 57 23.22 -18.54 10.99
C ARG A 57 24.16 -17.82 10.02
N MET A 58 23.88 -16.55 9.72
CA MET A 58 24.66 -15.75 8.75
C MET A 58 25.81 -14.98 9.42
N GLY A 59 25.92 -15.01 10.74
CA GLY A 59 26.88 -14.22 11.51
C GLY A 59 26.49 -12.74 11.62
N ARG A 60 27.30 -11.99 12.40
CA ARG A 60 27.10 -10.56 12.58
C ARG A 60 27.51 -9.79 11.31
N PRO A 61 26.61 -8.99 10.72
CA PRO A 61 26.96 -8.14 9.59
C PRO A 61 27.91 -7.02 10.03
N ARG A 62 28.70 -6.49 9.10
CA ARG A 62 29.66 -5.41 9.36
C ARG A 62 28.95 -4.07 9.64
N LEU A 63 27.91 -3.75 8.89
CA LEU A 63 27.20 -2.48 8.97
C LEU A 63 25.92 -2.57 9.81
N PHE A 64 24.91 -3.29 9.35
CA PHE A 64 23.64 -3.38 10.07
C PHE A 64 22.83 -4.64 9.75
N CYS A 65 21.86 -4.91 10.62
CA CYS A 65 20.78 -5.85 10.41
C CYS A 65 19.47 -5.10 10.22
N GLY A 66 18.82 -5.27 9.08
CA GLY A 66 17.52 -4.69 8.78
C GLY A 66 16.40 -5.73 8.95
N LEU A 67 15.36 -5.39 9.70
CA LEU A 67 14.21 -6.25 9.95
C LEU A 67 13.00 -5.71 9.18
N CYS A 68 12.35 -6.56 8.40
CA CYS A 68 11.10 -6.28 7.72
C CYS A 68 10.03 -7.25 8.19
N ALA A 69 8.93 -6.73 8.68
CA ALA A 69 7.82 -7.55 9.15
C ALA A 69 7.07 -8.29 8.03
N GLY A 70 7.34 -7.99 6.75
CA GLY A 70 6.68 -8.59 5.60
C GLY A 70 5.56 -7.71 5.02
N ALA A 71 4.81 -8.26 4.05
CA ALA A 71 3.80 -7.54 3.27
C ALA A 71 2.41 -7.50 3.91
N MET A 72 2.11 -8.41 4.85
CA MET A 72 0.81 -8.50 5.53
C MET A 72 0.97 -8.48 7.05
N ASP A 73 0.04 -7.79 7.72
CA ASP A 73 -0.08 -7.85 9.18
C ASP A 73 -0.36 -9.28 9.63
N SER A 74 0.44 -9.76 10.58
CA SER A 74 0.29 -11.10 11.18
C SER A 74 -1.10 -11.34 11.76
N LEU A 75 -1.71 -10.33 12.36
CA LEU A 75 -3.03 -10.45 12.96
C LEU A 75 -4.14 -10.53 11.90
N LEU A 76 -3.98 -9.83 10.77
CA LEU A 76 -4.86 -9.98 9.61
C LEU A 76 -4.77 -11.37 8.97
N CYS A 77 -3.61 -12.02 9.05
CA CYS A 77 -3.45 -13.39 8.59
C CYS A 77 -4.19 -14.39 9.49
N HIS A 78 -4.12 -14.20 10.80
CA HIS A 78 -4.66 -15.17 11.75
C HIS A 78 -6.11 -14.92 12.17
N TYR A 79 -6.58 -13.67 12.09
CA TYR A 79 -7.90 -13.28 12.58
C TYR A 79 -8.74 -12.60 11.49
N THR A 80 -10.04 -12.81 11.58
CA THR A 80 -11.02 -12.04 10.78
C THR A 80 -11.16 -10.63 11.35
N SER A 81 -11.83 -9.74 10.61
CA SER A 81 -12.17 -8.39 11.08
C SER A 81 -13.08 -8.39 12.34
N PHE A 82 -13.67 -9.51 12.71
CA PHE A 82 -14.47 -9.71 13.92
C PHE A 82 -13.66 -10.40 15.03
N ARG A 83 -12.34 -10.36 14.97
CA ARG A 83 -11.39 -10.98 15.92
C ARG A 83 -11.58 -12.49 16.12
N LYS A 84 -12.26 -13.17 15.18
CA LYS A 84 -12.41 -14.62 15.17
C LYS A 84 -11.22 -15.25 14.44
N LYS A 85 -10.62 -16.32 15.01
CA LYS A 85 -9.51 -17.04 14.36
C LYS A 85 -9.95 -17.59 13.01
N ARG A 86 -9.10 -17.43 11.98
CA ARG A 86 -9.33 -18.02 10.65
C ARG A 86 -9.15 -19.53 10.70
N ARG A 87 -9.91 -20.26 9.88
CA ARG A 87 -9.81 -21.73 9.80
C ARG A 87 -8.69 -22.15 8.85
N ASP A 88 -8.54 -21.42 7.74
CA ASP A 88 -7.55 -21.70 6.71
C ASP A 88 -6.65 -20.48 6.58
N ASP A 89 -5.40 -20.64 7.02
CA ASP A 89 -4.42 -19.57 7.03
C ASP A 89 -3.21 -19.99 6.20
N ALA A 90 -3.12 -19.48 4.99
CA ALA A 90 -1.98 -19.68 4.08
C ALA A 90 -0.95 -18.54 4.18
N CYS A 91 -1.14 -17.58 5.09
CA CYS A 91 -0.31 -16.42 5.22
C CYS A 91 0.76 -16.61 6.28
N THR A 92 1.96 -16.09 6.01
CA THR A 92 3.02 -15.96 6.99
C THR A 92 2.81 -14.68 7.80
N PRO A 93 3.02 -14.68 9.13
CA PRO A 93 2.99 -13.48 9.93
C PRO A 93 4.06 -12.48 9.49
N GLY A 94 3.66 -11.26 9.27
CA GLY A 94 4.55 -10.16 8.93
C GLY A 94 3.73 -8.92 8.55
N GLY A 95 4.27 -7.72 8.53
CA GLY A 95 3.43 -6.57 8.20
C GLY A 95 4.16 -5.30 7.81
N VAL A 96 3.63 -4.60 6.82
CA VAL A 96 3.99 -3.23 6.45
C VAL A 96 3.71 -2.24 7.58
N GLU A 97 2.88 -2.62 8.54
CA GLU A 97 2.40 -1.75 9.62
C GLU A 97 3.49 -1.23 10.55
N ALA A 98 4.63 -1.90 10.69
CA ALA A 98 5.72 -1.39 11.54
C ALA A 98 6.13 0.04 11.14
N SER A 99 6.23 0.35 9.86
CA SER A 99 6.56 1.69 9.36
C SER A 99 5.43 2.72 9.59
N LEU A 100 4.19 2.28 9.76
CA LEU A 100 3.05 3.11 10.09
C LEU A 100 2.95 3.42 11.59
N ARG A 101 3.61 2.62 12.43
CA ARG A 101 3.62 2.72 13.90
C ARG A 101 4.77 3.59 14.45
N LYS A 102 5.31 4.52 13.67
CA LYS A 102 6.44 5.38 14.06
C LYS A 102 6.09 6.44 15.11
N ALA A 103 4.82 6.81 15.23
CA ALA A 103 4.26 7.70 16.24
C ALA A 103 3.24 6.96 17.11
N ALA A 104 2.64 7.66 18.07
CA ALA A 104 1.48 7.14 18.83
C ALA A 104 0.37 6.73 17.87
N HIS A 105 -0.19 5.54 18.08
CA HIS A 105 -1.19 4.99 17.19
C HIS A 105 -2.19 4.12 17.96
N TYR A 106 -3.43 4.06 17.47
CA TYR A 106 -4.41 3.13 17.98
C TYR A 106 -4.19 1.73 17.41
N ASP A 107 -4.12 0.74 18.28
CA ASP A 107 -4.06 -0.68 17.94
C ASP A 107 -5.45 -1.31 18.12
N PHE A 108 -6.05 -1.68 17.00
CA PHE A 108 -7.37 -2.28 16.95
C PHE A 108 -7.46 -3.62 17.70
N TRP A 109 -6.40 -4.42 17.68
CA TRP A 109 -6.42 -5.77 18.22
C TRP A 109 -6.42 -5.80 19.74
N THR A 110 -5.73 -4.84 20.35
CA THR A 110 -5.66 -4.68 21.81
C THR A 110 -6.59 -3.60 22.34
N ASP A 111 -7.32 -2.90 21.44
CA ASP A 111 -8.19 -1.76 21.74
C ASP A 111 -7.49 -0.69 22.60
N ALA A 112 -6.26 -0.38 22.27
CA ALA A 112 -5.43 0.52 23.06
C ALA A 112 -4.63 1.50 22.21
N LEU A 113 -4.35 2.68 22.77
CA LEU A 113 -3.34 3.58 22.25
C LEU A 113 -1.96 2.99 22.55
N ARG A 114 -1.13 2.84 21.52
CA ARG A 114 0.25 2.36 21.63
C ARG A 114 1.23 3.48 21.35
N ARG A 115 2.38 3.43 22.00
CA ARG A 115 3.50 4.33 21.70
C ARG A 115 4.21 3.91 20.42
N SER A 116 5.18 4.72 19.98
CA SER A 116 5.99 4.39 18.79
C SER A 116 6.61 2.99 18.88
N ILE A 117 6.59 2.25 17.75
CA ILE A 117 7.24 0.94 17.62
C ILE A 117 8.74 0.98 17.89
N LEU A 118 9.40 2.13 17.67
CA LEU A 118 10.82 2.32 17.97
C LEU A 118 11.14 2.06 19.44
N LEU A 119 10.23 2.50 20.33
CA LEU A 119 10.38 2.31 21.78
C LEU A 119 10.10 0.87 22.20
N ASP A 120 9.08 0.25 21.60
CA ASP A 120 8.67 -1.11 21.96
C ASP A 120 9.65 -2.16 21.42
N ALA A 121 10.12 -1.99 20.18
CA ALA A 121 11.10 -2.87 19.54
C ALA A 121 12.55 -2.56 19.94
N LYS A 122 12.80 -1.45 20.66
CA LYS A 122 14.15 -0.97 20.97
C LYS A 122 15.05 -0.89 19.74
N ALA A 123 14.46 -0.49 18.60
CA ALA A 123 15.19 -0.35 17.36
C ALA A 123 16.02 0.94 17.35
N ASN A 124 17.20 0.91 16.75
CA ASN A 124 18.05 2.09 16.62
C ASN A 124 17.48 3.09 15.63
N LEU A 125 16.90 2.59 14.53
CA LEU A 125 16.38 3.40 13.43
C LEU A 125 15.20 2.68 12.80
N LEU A 126 14.18 3.41 12.39
CA LEU A 126 13.06 2.95 11.58
C LEU A 126 13.14 3.60 10.22
N VAL A 127 13.17 2.80 9.16
CA VAL A 127 13.00 3.28 7.78
C VAL A 127 11.52 3.20 7.44
N TYR A 128 10.95 4.29 6.94
CA TYR A 128 9.54 4.36 6.55
C TYR A 128 9.37 4.90 5.12
N GLY A 129 8.19 4.66 4.56
CA GLY A 129 7.93 5.00 3.17
C GLY A 129 8.66 4.08 2.18
N MET A 130 9.04 4.61 1.04
CA MET A 130 9.85 3.88 0.04
C MET A 130 11.32 3.98 0.45
N GLY A 131 11.87 2.84 0.88
CA GLY A 131 13.14 2.79 1.60
C GLY A 131 14.42 2.85 0.77
N GLU A 132 14.35 2.91 -0.57
CA GLU A 132 15.51 2.75 -1.45
C GLU A 132 16.61 3.77 -1.16
N LEU A 133 16.26 5.06 -1.14
CA LEU A 133 17.23 6.13 -0.91
C LEU A 133 17.76 6.13 0.52
N ALA A 134 16.87 5.92 1.50
CA ALA A 134 17.24 5.85 2.90
C ALA A 134 18.22 4.70 3.17
N MET A 135 17.97 3.51 2.62
CA MET A 135 18.82 2.33 2.81
C MET A 135 20.21 2.49 2.20
N ILE A 136 20.31 3.12 1.03
CA ILE A 136 21.62 3.46 0.42
C ILE A 136 22.39 4.42 1.33
N GLU A 137 21.71 5.48 1.79
CA GLU A 137 22.36 6.50 2.62
C GLU A 137 22.77 5.97 4.00
N ILE A 138 21.96 5.10 4.62
CA ILE A 138 22.30 4.41 5.87
C ILE A 138 23.56 3.55 5.66
N ALA A 139 23.59 2.75 4.58
CA ALA A 139 24.73 1.89 4.29
C ALA A 139 26.01 2.71 4.06
N ARG A 140 25.91 3.80 3.28
CA ARG A 140 27.05 4.71 3.02
C ARG A 140 27.57 5.36 4.29
N ARG A 141 26.68 5.91 5.13
CA ARG A 141 27.10 6.57 6.38
C ARG A 141 27.72 5.61 7.37
N LEU A 142 27.15 4.44 7.55
CA LEU A 142 27.75 3.42 8.43
C LEU A 142 29.12 2.95 7.91
N ASP A 143 29.28 2.83 6.59
CA ASP A 143 30.56 2.47 5.99
C ASP A 143 31.63 3.56 6.18
N ALA A 144 31.20 4.83 6.20
CA ALA A 144 32.07 5.98 6.45
C ALA A 144 32.19 6.36 7.94
N ASN A 145 31.55 5.62 8.88
CA ASN A 145 31.43 5.99 10.30
C ASN A 145 30.80 7.38 10.51
N GLU A 146 29.86 7.79 9.66
CA GLU A 146 29.10 9.03 9.78
C GLU A 146 27.82 8.83 10.63
N PRO A 147 27.32 9.89 11.30
CA PRO A 147 26.07 9.82 12.06
C PRO A 147 24.85 9.61 11.16
N LEU A 148 23.81 8.95 11.70
CA LEU A 148 22.57 8.63 10.96
C LEU A 148 21.48 9.70 11.10
N ASP A 149 21.75 10.84 11.77
CA ASP A 149 20.80 11.93 11.96
C ASP A 149 20.47 12.62 10.63
N GLY A 150 19.22 13.06 10.49
CA GLY A 150 18.78 13.82 9.31
C GLY A 150 18.62 13.01 8.02
N ILE A 151 18.65 11.67 8.06
CA ILE A 151 18.37 10.86 6.89
C ILE A 151 16.86 10.90 6.61
N ARG A 152 16.47 11.43 5.46
CA ARG A 152 15.06 11.48 5.04
C ARG A 152 14.47 10.07 4.91
N GLY A 153 13.20 9.93 5.34
CA GLY A 153 12.52 8.63 5.35
C GLY A 153 12.89 7.75 6.54
N THR A 154 13.42 8.35 7.62
CA THR A 154 13.76 7.63 8.85
C THR A 154 13.09 8.24 10.08
N ALA A 155 13.00 7.42 11.14
CA ALA A 155 12.65 7.90 12.47
C ALA A 155 13.57 7.25 13.51
N ARG A 156 13.88 7.97 14.58
CA ARG A 156 14.78 7.54 15.66
C ARG A 156 14.34 8.05 17.02
N VAL A 157 14.80 7.43 18.06
CA VAL A 157 14.73 7.99 19.42
C VAL A 157 15.94 8.89 19.64
N GLY A 158 15.73 10.10 20.19
CA GLY A 158 16.85 10.99 20.46
C GLY A 158 16.43 12.42 20.79
N VAL A 159 17.42 13.32 20.86
CA VAL A 159 17.20 14.73 21.15
C VAL A 159 16.51 15.39 19.96
N PRO A 160 15.40 16.14 20.21
CA PRO A 160 14.72 16.89 19.16
C PRO A 160 15.61 18.01 18.59
N PRO A 161 15.68 18.16 17.26
CA PRO A 161 16.28 19.35 16.66
C PRO A 161 15.49 20.62 17.04
N GLU A 162 16.15 21.76 17.13
CA GLU A 162 15.53 23.04 17.52
C GLU A 162 14.36 23.45 16.59
N ASN A 163 14.49 23.15 15.31
CA ASN A 163 13.50 23.48 14.27
C ASN A 163 12.42 22.40 14.10
N ALA A 164 12.35 21.40 14.97
CA ALA A 164 11.38 20.32 14.87
C ALA A 164 9.96 20.80 15.23
N GLN A 165 8.99 20.44 14.39
CA GLN A 165 7.57 20.60 14.72
C GLN A 165 7.16 19.59 15.79
N ARG A 166 6.22 19.96 16.68
CA ARG A 166 5.75 19.09 17.75
C ARG A 166 4.36 18.53 17.46
N LEU A 167 4.23 17.22 17.58
CA LEU A 167 2.94 16.54 17.68
C LEU A 167 2.43 16.59 19.13
N PRO A 168 1.12 16.46 19.36
CA PRO A 168 0.61 16.08 20.67
C PRO A 168 1.37 14.87 21.21
N SER A 169 1.76 14.91 22.48
CA SER A 169 2.47 13.81 23.13
C SER A 169 1.58 12.56 23.26
N PHE A 170 2.19 11.44 23.55
CA PHE A 170 1.44 10.21 23.81
C PHE A 170 0.48 10.37 24.98
N GLU A 171 0.90 11.03 26.05
CA GLU A 171 0.13 11.26 27.27
C GLU A 171 -1.05 12.23 27.02
N GLU A 172 -0.85 13.29 26.23
CA GLU A 172 -1.93 14.20 25.84
C GLU A 172 -3.00 13.48 25.02
N ILE A 173 -2.60 12.60 24.07
CA ILE A 173 -3.54 11.79 23.28
C ILE A 173 -4.30 10.78 24.16
N GLN A 174 -3.67 10.27 25.22
CA GLN A 174 -4.37 9.41 26.20
C GLN A 174 -5.45 10.15 26.96
N GLN A 175 -5.21 11.43 27.28
CA GLN A 175 -6.18 12.28 28.00
C GLN A 175 -7.29 12.79 27.07
N ASP A 176 -6.95 13.16 25.84
CA ASP A 176 -7.92 13.59 24.82
C ASP A 176 -7.70 12.83 23.50
N LYS A 177 -8.58 11.85 23.26
CA LYS A 177 -8.55 11.01 22.06
C LYS A 177 -8.62 11.81 20.75
N SER A 178 -9.24 13.00 20.77
CA SER A 178 -9.36 13.86 19.58
C SER A 178 -8.02 14.37 19.07
N LEU A 179 -7.01 14.45 19.94
CA LEU A 179 -5.65 14.84 19.56
C LEU A 179 -4.98 13.81 18.63
N LEU A 180 -5.46 12.56 18.57
CA LEU A 180 -4.96 11.60 17.57
C LEU A 180 -5.34 12.03 16.15
N ILE A 181 -6.53 12.65 15.96
CA ILE A 181 -6.91 13.20 14.64
C ILE A 181 -5.95 14.33 14.26
N LYS A 182 -5.68 15.26 15.19
CA LYS A 182 -4.74 16.36 14.98
C LYS A 182 -3.34 15.85 14.62
N ALA A 183 -2.81 14.91 15.41
CA ALA A 183 -1.50 14.30 15.15
C ALA A 183 -1.44 13.60 13.78
N THR A 184 -2.50 12.88 13.41
CA THR A 184 -2.58 12.20 12.11
C THR A 184 -2.58 13.19 10.95
N LEU A 185 -3.36 14.28 11.02
CA LEU A 185 -3.40 15.32 9.99
C LEU A 185 -2.05 16.04 9.85
N GLN A 186 -1.37 16.34 10.97
CA GLN A 186 -0.02 16.91 10.95
C GLN A 186 0.99 15.95 10.32
N LEU A 187 0.90 14.66 10.60
CA LEU A 187 1.75 13.65 9.96
C LEU A 187 1.44 13.48 8.47
N GLU A 188 0.18 13.52 8.05
CA GLU A 188 -0.18 13.49 6.62
C GLU A 188 0.43 14.67 5.86
N ASP A 189 0.35 15.88 6.42
CA ASP A 189 0.98 17.06 5.83
C ASP A 189 2.51 16.93 5.80
N HIS A 190 3.11 16.47 6.91
CA HIS A 190 4.54 16.24 7.00
C HIS A 190 5.07 15.22 5.99
N TYR A 191 4.34 14.12 5.73
CA TYR A 191 4.76 13.15 4.70
C TYR A 191 4.74 13.74 3.29
N HIS A 192 3.94 14.77 3.08
CA HIS A 192 3.77 15.38 1.78
C HIS A 192 4.66 16.61 1.58
N ASN A 193 4.71 17.50 2.57
CA ASN A 193 5.32 18.81 2.49
C ASN A 193 6.50 19.01 3.46
N GLY A 194 6.75 18.04 4.36
CA GLY A 194 7.73 18.20 5.42
C GLY A 194 9.13 18.54 4.91
N SER A 195 9.66 19.68 5.38
CA SER A 195 11.04 20.10 5.17
C SER A 195 11.89 19.99 6.43
N THR A 196 11.26 20.02 7.60
CA THR A 196 11.88 19.91 8.92
C THR A 196 11.37 18.66 9.64
N PRO A 197 12.13 18.11 10.60
CA PRO A 197 11.67 16.98 11.41
C PRO A 197 10.40 17.31 12.19
N ILE A 198 9.60 16.27 12.47
CA ILE A 198 8.48 16.34 13.40
C ILE A 198 8.78 15.44 14.59
N VAL A 199 8.40 15.84 15.78
CA VAL A 199 8.76 15.13 17.02
C VAL A 199 7.52 14.82 17.84
N GLN A 200 7.52 13.63 18.46
CA GLN A 200 6.52 13.24 19.44
C GLN A 200 7.18 12.82 20.75
N GLN A 201 6.67 13.33 21.85
CA GLN A 201 7.11 12.95 23.19
C GLN A 201 6.35 11.72 23.68
N HIS A 202 7.06 10.79 24.32
CA HIS A 202 6.56 9.59 24.98
C HIS A 202 7.26 9.46 26.35
N GLY A 203 6.65 9.94 27.41
CA GLY A 203 7.29 10.06 28.71
C GLY A 203 8.52 10.97 28.64
N ASN A 204 9.68 10.42 29.01
CA ASN A 204 10.96 11.15 28.98
C ASN A 204 11.73 11.00 27.64
N GLN A 205 11.14 10.31 26.66
CA GLN A 205 11.80 10.04 25.38
C GLN A 205 11.11 10.78 24.25
N PHE A 206 11.89 11.13 23.24
CA PHE A 206 11.38 11.77 22.02
C PHE A 206 11.63 10.88 20.82
N VAL A 207 10.61 10.72 20.00
CA VAL A 207 10.72 10.12 18.67
C VAL A 207 10.81 11.24 17.66
N VAL A 208 11.94 11.32 16.97
CA VAL A 208 12.21 12.28 15.89
C VAL A 208 11.93 11.58 14.57
N ILE A 209 11.02 12.14 13.78
CA ILE A 209 10.59 11.63 12.47
C ILE A 209 11.11 12.62 11.43
N GLU A 210 12.08 12.20 10.65
CA GLU A 210 12.63 13.02 9.57
C GLU A 210 11.61 13.16 8.43
N PRO A 211 11.70 14.18 7.57
CA PRO A 211 10.84 14.27 6.40
C PRO A 211 10.92 13.02 5.51
N SER A 212 9.84 12.73 4.79
CA SER A 212 9.82 11.60 3.86
C SER A 212 10.95 11.67 2.84
N ALA A 213 11.49 10.50 2.45
CA ALA A 213 12.41 10.44 1.32
C ALA A 213 11.71 10.97 0.05
N PRO A 214 12.42 11.69 -0.83
CA PRO A 214 11.82 12.11 -2.10
C PRO A 214 11.45 10.88 -2.93
N PRO A 215 10.35 10.94 -3.71
CA PRO A 215 10.05 9.88 -4.64
C PRO A 215 11.17 9.74 -5.66
N LEU A 216 11.44 8.50 -6.09
CA LEU A 216 12.40 8.24 -7.16
C LEU A 216 11.99 8.98 -8.43
N THR A 217 12.97 9.43 -9.22
CA THR A 217 12.70 9.92 -10.59
C THR A 217 12.37 8.74 -11.51
N THR A 218 11.87 9.03 -12.71
CA THR A 218 11.64 8.01 -13.76
C THR A 218 12.92 7.22 -14.04
N GLU A 219 14.05 7.90 -14.20
CA GLU A 219 15.35 7.29 -14.47
C GLU A 219 15.82 6.38 -13.33
N GLN A 220 15.61 6.82 -12.10
CA GLN A 220 15.94 6.03 -10.90
C GLN A 220 15.04 4.78 -10.79
N MET A 221 13.73 4.93 -11.07
CA MET A 221 12.82 3.79 -11.15
C MET A 221 13.23 2.82 -12.25
N ASP A 222 13.51 3.30 -13.45
CA ASP A 222 13.91 2.47 -14.57
C ASP A 222 15.20 1.70 -14.26
N ALA A 223 16.19 2.36 -13.67
CA ALA A 223 17.41 1.72 -13.20
C ALA A 223 17.13 0.63 -12.15
N LEU A 224 16.26 0.89 -11.18
CA LEU A 224 15.88 -0.06 -10.14
C LEU A 224 15.22 -1.31 -10.71
N TYR A 225 14.26 -1.15 -11.63
CA TYR A 225 13.54 -2.27 -12.26
C TYR A 225 14.35 -2.96 -13.37
N SER A 226 15.50 -2.40 -13.77
CA SER A 226 16.45 -3.07 -14.68
C SER A 226 17.31 -4.12 -13.99
N LEU A 227 17.38 -4.12 -12.65
CA LEU A 227 18.16 -5.08 -11.85
C LEU A 227 17.74 -6.53 -12.18
N PRO A 228 18.67 -7.50 -12.01
CA PRO A 228 18.50 -8.87 -12.51
C PRO A 228 17.59 -9.73 -11.62
N PHE A 229 16.32 -9.40 -11.52
CA PHE A 229 15.32 -10.20 -10.82
C PHE A 229 15.02 -11.49 -11.58
N THR A 230 15.07 -12.63 -10.88
CA THR A 230 14.79 -13.95 -11.46
C THR A 230 13.32 -14.28 -11.57
N ARG A 231 12.43 -13.58 -10.85
CA ARG A 231 10.98 -13.82 -10.75
C ARG A 231 10.65 -15.26 -10.31
N ARG A 232 11.48 -15.79 -9.40
CA ARG A 232 11.37 -17.15 -8.86
C ARG A 232 11.44 -17.12 -7.34
N GLN A 233 10.80 -18.10 -6.73
CA GLN A 233 10.99 -18.38 -5.30
C GLN A 233 12.38 -19.00 -5.05
N HIS A 234 12.85 -18.93 -3.80
CA HIS A 234 14.11 -19.57 -3.44
C HIS A 234 14.00 -21.10 -3.54
N PRO A 235 15.02 -21.80 -4.07
CA PRO A 235 15.00 -23.27 -4.25
C PRO A 235 14.82 -24.09 -2.97
N LYS A 236 14.94 -23.48 -1.78
CA LYS A 236 14.71 -24.15 -0.49
C LYS A 236 13.23 -24.50 -0.23
N TYR A 237 12.30 -23.88 -0.98
CA TYR A 237 10.87 -24.14 -0.79
C TYR A 237 10.43 -25.32 -1.64
N ASP A 238 9.97 -26.38 -0.97
CA ASP A 238 9.43 -27.58 -1.60
C ASP A 238 8.01 -27.36 -2.17
N GLN A 239 7.30 -26.37 -1.62
CA GLN A 239 5.96 -25.98 -2.06
C GLN A 239 5.98 -24.66 -2.82
N PRO A 240 5.10 -24.46 -3.80
CA PRO A 240 4.92 -23.17 -4.46
C PRO A 240 4.54 -22.08 -3.46
N VAL A 241 5.18 -20.91 -3.56
CA VAL A 241 4.77 -19.71 -2.80
C VAL A 241 3.53 -19.13 -3.49
N PRO A 242 2.34 -19.11 -2.84
CA PRO A 242 1.09 -18.73 -3.51
C PRO A 242 1.12 -17.33 -4.16
N ALA A 243 1.80 -16.38 -3.54
CA ALA A 243 1.95 -15.02 -4.08
C ALA A 243 2.69 -14.99 -5.43
N LEU A 244 3.58 -15.96 -5.70
CA LEU A 244 4.35 -16.00 -6.93
C LEU A 244 3.48 -16.21 -8.16
N ASP A 245 2.47 -17.06 -8.08
CA ASP A 245 1.61 -17.37 -9.23
C ASP A 245 0.84 -16.14 -9.72
N MET A 246 0.41 -15.27 -8.80
CA MET A 246 -0.27 -14.02 -9.15
C MET A 246 0.69 -12.94 -9.65
N LEU A 247 1.91 -12.88 -9.11
CA LEU A 247 2.81 -11.76 -9.28
C LEU A 247 3.95 -11.99 -10.28
N ARG A 248 4.28 -13.24 -10.61
CA ARG A 248 5.44 -13.59 -11.46
C ARG A 248 5.53 -12.74 -12.72
N PHE A 249 4.42 -12.58 -13.43
CA PHE A 249 4.31 -11.81 -14.66
C PHE A 249 3.50 -10.53 -14.51
N SER A 250 3.51 -9.94 -13.32
CA SER A 250 3.04 -8.58 -13.10
C SER A 250 4.17 -7.57 -13.31
N VAL A 251 3.81 -6.36 -13.69
CA VAL A 251 4.75 -5.26 -13.95
C VAL A 251 4.30 -4.01 -13.20
N THR A 252 5.16 -3.50 -12.33
CA THR A 252 4.94 -2.20 -11.70
C THR A 252 5.28 -1.10 -12.69
N ALA A 253 4.28 -0.35 -13.13
CA ALA A 253 4.45 0.75 -14.07
C ALA A 253 4.46 2.11 -13.36
N VAL A 254 3.81 2.23 -12.20
CA VAL A 254 3.60 3.48 -11.48
C VAL A 254 3.69 3.27 -9.99
N ARG A 255 4.22 4.26 -9.27
CA ARG A 255 4.25 4.37 -7.81
C ARG A 255 3.62 5.68 -7.35
N GLY A 256 3.19 5.71 -6.09
CA GLY A 256 2.48 6.82 -5.49
C GLY A 256 0.98 6.76 -5.75
N CYS A 257 0.20 7.47 -4.93
CA CYS A 257 -1.25 7.56 -5.08
C CYS A 257 -1.77 8.94 -4.70
N ALA A 258 -2.31 9.66 -5.68
CA ALA A 258 -2.87 11.01 -5.50
C ALA A 258 -4.21 11.04 -4.74
N GLY A 259 -4.79 9.87 -4.40
CA GLY A 259 -6.13 9.74 -3.82
C GLY A 259 -6.20 10.10 -2.34
N ALA A 260 -5.22 9.71 -1.55
CA ALA A 260 -5.17 9.91 -0.08
C ALA A 260 -6.48 9.58 0.64
N CYS A 261 -7.08 8.43 0.29
CA CYS A 261 -8.30 7.92 0.95
C CYS A 261 -8.04 7.75 2.45
N ALA A 262 -8.99 8.16 3.29
CA ALA A 262 -8.79 8.28 4.74
C ALA A 262 -8.44 6.95 5.45
N PHE A 263 -8.78 5.81 4.86
CA PHE A 263 -8.51 4.46 5.38
C PHE A 263 -7.24 3.82 4.83
N CYS A 264 -6.60 4.43 3.81
CA CYS A 264 -5.57 3.78 3.01
C CYS A 264 -4.18 4.29 3.38
N SER A 265 -3.26 3.37 3.66
CA SER A 265 -1.87 3.68 3.97
C SER A 265 -0.97 3.88 2.75
N ILE A 266 -1.45 3.63 1.54
CA ILE A 266 -0.62 3.68 0.31
C ILE A 266 0.00 5.07 0.12
N ALA A 267 -0.78 6.15 0.29
CA ALA A 267 -0.24 7.50 0.14
C ALA A 267 0.79 7.86 1.21
N GLN A 268 0.70 7.27 2.41
CA GLN A 268 1.69 7.45 3.48
C GLN A 268 2.96 6.62 3.22
N HIS A 269 2.82 5.47 2.55
CA HIS A 269 3.94 4.57 2.25
C HIS A 269 4.64 4.94 0.95
N GLN A 270 3.90 5.11 -0.16
CA GLN A 270 4.48 5.40 -1.48
C GLN A 270 4.54 6.90 -1.81
N GLY A 271 3.93 7.74 -0.99
CA GLY A 271 3.79 9.16 -1.25
C GLY A 271 2.58 9.48 -2.14
N ARG A 272 2.25 10.77 -2.22
CA ARG A 272 1.15 11.29 -3.05
C ARG A 272 1.61 11.70 -4.45
N LYS A 273 2.89 11.98 -4.63
CA LYS A 273 3.47 12.28 -5.93
C LYS A 273 3.55 11.01 -6.76
N ILE A 274 3.00 11.09 -7.96
CA ILE A 274 3.05 9.99 -8.91
C ILE A 274 4.41 9.98 -9.59
N THR A 275 5.03 8.81 -9.66
CA THR A 275 6.22 8.55 -10.48
C THR A 275 5.95 7.35 -11.36
N SER A 276 6.14 7.53 -12.65
CA SER A 276 5.92 6.51 -13.68
C SER A 276 7.23 6.04 -14.26
N ARG A 277 7.30 4.76 -14.60
CA ARG A 277 8.39 4.21 -15.42
C ARG A 277 8.23 4.61 -16.88
N SER A 278 9.34 4.71 -17.59
CA SER A 278 9.31 4.93 -19.03
C SER A 278 8.73 3.71 -19.77
N THR A 279 8.17 3.96 -20.95
CA THR A 279 7.69 2.88 -21.83
C THR A 279 8.84 1.94 -22.22
N GLU A 280 10.02 2.48 -22.46
CA GLU A 280 11.24 1.75 -22.83
C GLU A 280 11.66 0.77 -21.74
N SER A 281 11.63 1.19 -20.49
CA SER A 281 11.90 0.34 -19.33
C SER A 281 10.90 -0.81 -19.21
N LEU A 282 9.61 -0.54 -19.42
CA LEU A 282 8.55 -1.56 -19.40
C LEU A 282 8.72 -2.55 -20.56
N VAL A 283 9.01 -2.08 -21.76
CA VAL A 283 9.30 -2.92 -22.94
C VAL A 283 10.50 -3.83 -22.68
N ALA A 284 11.59 -3.28 -22.15
CA ALA A 284 12.80 -4.05 -21.85
C ALA A 284 12.54 -5.16 -20.82
N GLU A 285 11.78 -4.86 -19.76
CA GLU A 285 11.42 -5.83 -18.72
C GLU A 285 10.56 -6.96 -19.29
N ILE A 286 9.49 -6.63 -20.02
CA ILE A 286 8.59 -7.61 -20.62
C ILE A 286 9.33 -8.46 -21.65
N THR A 287 10.20 -7.87 -22.45
CA THR A 287 11.04 -8.62 -23.41
C THR A 287 11.95 -9.63 -22.70
N ARG A 288 12.46 -9.31 -21.49
CA ARG A 288 13.17 -10.31 -20.68
C ARG A 288 12.24 -11.41 -20.18
N MET A 289 11.01 -11.06 -19.77
CA MET A 289 10.02 -12.02 -19.30
C MET A 289 9.59 -13.03 -20.39
N THR A 290 9.47 -12.59 -21.65
CA THR A 290 9.10 -13.51 -22.77
C THR A 290 10.13 -14.62 -23.01
N LYS A 291 11.36 -14.47 -22.53
CA LYS A 291 12.43 -15.47 -22.64
C LYS A 291 12.48 -16.46 -21.49
N MET A 292 11.63 -16.30 -20.48
CA MET A 292 11.59 -17.20 -19.33
C MET A 292 10.89 -18.53 -19.68
N PRO A 293 11.39 -19.69 -19.18
CA PRO A 293 10.77 -21.00 -19.44
C PRO A 293 9.29 -21.09 -18.99
N GLU A 294 8.93 -20.34 -17.94
CA GLU A 294 7.59 -20.30 -17.38
C GLU A 294 6.63 -19.39 -18.15
N TRP A 295 7.12 -18.63 -19.14
CA TRP A 295 6.30 -17.71 -19.92
C TRP A 295 5.21 -18.41 -20.74
N ARG A 296 3.97 -17.89 -20.66
CA ARG A 296 2.80 -18.44 -21.37
C ARG A 296 2.08 -17.40 -22.26
N GLY A 297 2.69 -16.24 -22.44
CA GLY A 297 2.14 -15.17 -23.28
C GLY A 297 1.25 -14.16 -22.54
N SER A 298 1.11 -14.24 -21.23
CA SER A 298 0.20 -13.39 -20.48
C SER A 298 0.91 -12.55 -19.43
N ILE A 299 0.60 -11.26 -19.41
CA ILE A 299 0.95 -10.34 -18.34
C ILE A 299 -0.28 -10.19 -17.44
N SER A 300 -0.12 -10.56 -16.17
CA SER A 300 -1.23 -10.57 -15.21
C SER A 300 -1.68 -9.17 -14.78
N ASP A 301 -0.77 -8.22 -14.77
CA ASP A 301 -1.04 -6.81 -14.47
C ASP A 301 0.06 -5.88 -14.98
N VAL A 302 -0.31 -4.70 -15.45
CA VAL A 302 0.58 -3.57 -15.71
C VAL A 302 0.02 -2.37 -14.97
N GLY A 303 0.54 -2.10 -13.78
CA GLY A 303 -0.08 -1.09 -12.93
C GLY A 303 0.75 -0.69 -11.72
N GLY A 304 0.07 -0.45 -10.64
CA GLY A 304 0.59 0.01 -9.35
C GLY A 304 -0.57 0.27 -8.39
N PRO A 305 -0.44 1.18 -7.42
CA PRO A 305 -1.53 1.48 -6.48
C PRO A 305 -2.82 1.92 -7.17
N THR A 306 -2.69 2.60 -8.32
CA THR A 306 -3.80 2.98 -9.20
C THR A 306 -3.25 3.05 -10.64
N ALA A 307 -3.60 2.07 -11.45
CA ALA A 307 -3.01 1.86 -12.76
C ALA A 307 -3.15 3.06 -13.70
N ASN A 308 -4.33 3.66 -13.77
CA ASN A 308 -4.64 4.79 -14.64
C ASN A 308 -4.13 6.15 -14.13
N LEU A 309 -3.23 6.16 -13.14
CA LEU A 309 -2.43 7.35 -12.80
C LEU A 309 -1.03 7.32 -13.44
N TRP A 310 -0.70 6.28 -14.22
CA TRP A 310 0.54 6.28 -14.99
C TRP A 310 0.59 7.50 -15.93
N GLY A 311 1.74 8.16 -16.01
CA GLY A 311 1.92 9.38 -16.80
C GLY A 311 1.38 10.66 -16.14
N SER A 312 0.67 10.56 -15.00
CA SER A 312 0.10 11.73 -14.34
C SER A 312 1.18 12.61 -13.74
N THR A 313 0.99 13.94 -13.85
CA THR A 313 1.90 14.95 -13.34
C THR A 313 1.15 16.08 -12.62
N CYS A 314 1.88 16.92 -11.88
CA CYS A 314 1.33 18.10 -11.25
C CYS A 314 1.95 19.37 -11.87
N LYS A 315 1.10 20.33 -12.29
CA LYS A 315 1.54 21.62 -12.86
C LYS A 315 2.00 22.62 -11.80
N ALA A 316 1.59 22.42 -10.53
CA ALA A 316 1.93 23.33 -9.44
C ALA A 316 3.27 22.95 -8.80
N ASN A 317 3.85 23.91 -8.05
CA ASN A 317 4.94 23.58 -7.15
C ASN A 317 4.41 22.66 -6.04
N TYR A 318 4.79 21.40 -6.10
CA TYR A 318 4.33 20.35 -5.22
C TYR A 318 4.70 20.59 -3.76
N GLN A 319 5.83 21.25 -3.49
CA GLN A 319 6.35 21.50 -2.14
C GLN A 319 5.49 22.46 -1.29
N HIS A 320 4.58 23.21 -1.93
CA HIS A 320 3.70 24.17 -1.25
C HIS A 320 2.22 23.77 -1.34
N CYS A 321 1.94 22.48 -1.62
CA CYS A 321 0.57 22.02 -1.79
C CYS A 321 0.00 21.44 -0.50
N HIS A 322 -0.95 22.12 0.13
CA HIS A 322 -1.65 21.69 1.35
C HIS A 322 -2.96 20.92 1.10
N ARG A 323 -3.27 20.53 -0.15
CA ARG A 323 -4.45 19.70 -0.41
C ARG A 323 -4.27 18.31 0.22
N ALA A 324 -5.27 17.83 0.94
CA ALA A 324 -5.27 16.48 1.49
C ALA A 324 -5.33 15.40 0.39
N SER A 325 -5.98 15.67 -0.74
CA SER A 325 -6.11 14.77 -1.89
C SER A 325 -6.09 15.55 -3.20
N CYS A 326 -5.48 14.97 -4.25
CA CYS A 326 -5.56 15.52 -5.60
C CYS A 326 -6.80 15.06 -6.36
N LEU A 327 -7.56 14.10 -5.84
CA LEU A 327 -8.70 13.47 -6.52
C LEU A 327 -10.04 13.78 -5.84
N THR A 328 -10.05 14.21 -4.59
CA THR A 328 -11.27 14.49 -3.84
C THR A 328 -11.19 15.81 -3.07
N PRO A 329 -12.34 16.49 -2.79
CA PRO A 329 -13.70 16.17 -3.27
C PRO A 329 -13.86 16.26 -4.80
N GLU A 330 -13.08 17.14 -5.44
CA GLU A 330 -12.95 17.28 -6.89
C GLU A 330 -11.52 17.09 -7.33
N ILE A 331 -11.34 16.57 -8.56
CA ILE A 331 -10.01 16.42 -9.17
C ILE A 331 -9.32 17.79 -9.24
N CYS A 332 -8.12 17.85 -8.68
CA CYS A 332 -7.33 19.09 -8.64
C CYS A 332 -7.06 19.59 -10.07
N PRO A 333 -7.28 20.88 -10.35
CA PRO A 333 -7.03 21.45 -11.69
C PRO A 333 -5.55 21.40 -12.10
N ASN A 334 -4.63 21.33 -11.13
CA ASN A 334 -3.20 21.16 -11.38
C ASN A 334 -2.78 19.72 -11.63
N LEU A 335 -3.64 18.73 -11.38
CA LEU A 335 -3.36 17.33 -11.69
C LEU A 335 -3.64 17.06 -13.16
N VAL A 336 -2.59 16.75 -13.91
CA VAL A 336 -2.67 16.31 -15.29
C VAL A 336 -2.83 14.79 -15.29
N LEU A 337 -3.96 14.34 -15.81
CA LEU A 337 -4.25 12.93 -16.06
C LEU A 337 -4.09 12.67 -17.56
N ASP A 338 -3.60 11.51 -17.95
CA ASP A 338 -3.46 11.10 -19.35
C ASP A 338 -3.72 9.60 -19.49
N LEU A 339 -4.99 9.24 -19.43
CA LEU A 339 -5.44 7.86 -19.64
C LEU A 339 -5.14 7.38 -21.05
N ASN A 340 -5.19 8.30 -22.03
CA ASN A 340 -4.90 7.98 -23.41
C ASN A 340 -3.43 7.56 -23.61
N ALA A 341 -2.49 8.26 -22.97
CA ALA A 341 -1.08 7.87 -22.97
C ALA A 341 -0.88 6.49 -22.31
N TYR A 342 -1.57 6.23 -21.19
CA TYR A 342 -1.53 4.92 -20.54
C TYR A 342 -2.03 3.79 -21.45
N VAL A 343 -3.16 3.97 -22.13
CA VAL A 343 -3.69 2.99 -23.10
C VAL A 343 -2.75 2.78 -24.28
N ASN A 344 -2.16 3.86 -24.80
CA ASN A 344 -1.19 3.78 -25.89
C ASN A 344 0.09 3.03 -25.48
N MET A 345 0.56 3.25 -24.25
CA MET A 345 1.67 2.47 -23.67
C MET A 345 1.31 0.99 -23.58
N LEU A 346 0.13 0.63 -23.07
CA LEU A 346 -0.32 -0.78 -23.03
C LEU A 346 -0.38 -1.41 -24.42
N GLN A 347 -0.78 -0.67 -25.47
CA GLN A 347 -0.77 -1.16 -26.86
C GLN A 347 0.64 -1.45 -27.35
N LYS A 348 1.62 -0.59 -27.05
CA LYS A 348 3.02 -0.84 -27.35
C LYS A 348 3.53 -2.11 -26.66
N LEU A 349 3.17 -2.32 -25.40
CA LEU A 349 3.54 -3.54 -24.67
C LEU A 349 2.89 -4.80 -25.26
N LYS A 350 1.65 -4.70 -25.72
CA LYS A 350 0.93 -5.81 -26.36
C LYS A 350 1.56 -6.20 -27.71
N ALA A 351 2.20 -5.27 -28.41
CA ALA A 351 2.89 -5.51 -29.67
C ALA A 351 4.24 -6.25 -29.52
N ILE A 352 4.73 -6.46 -28.30
CA ILE A 352 6.00 -7.18 -28.08
C ILE A 352 5.83 -8.64 -28.51
N PRO A 353 6.76 -9.19 -29.34
CA PRO A 353 6.70 -10.58 -29.76
C PRO A 353 6.61 -11.56 -28.58
N GLY A 354 5.67 -12.49 -28.66
CA GLY A 354 5.39 -13.45 -27.58
C GLY A 354 4.39 -12.98 -26.52
N VAL A 355 3.93 -11.73 -26.54
CA VAL A 355 2.85 -11.23 -25.67
C VAL A 355 1.51 -11.46 -26.36
N LYS A 356 0.63 -12.26 -25.75
CA LYS A 356 -0.72 -12.56 -26.24
C LYS A 356 -1.77 -11.71 -25.51
N HIS A 357 -1.65 -11.63 -24.19
CA HIS A 357 -2.61 -10.97 -23.31
C HIS A 357 -1.93 -10.04 -22.32
N ILE A 358 -2.53 -8.88 -22.12
CA ILE A 358 -2.21 -7.95 -21.03
C ILE A 358 -3.52 -7.68 -20.30
N SER A 359 -3.49 -7.83 -18.98
CA SER A 359 -4.59 -7.45 -18.10
C SER A 359 -4.21 -6.25 -17.24
N VAL A 360 -5.17 -5.39 -16.95
CA VAL A 360 -5.10 -4.37 -15.92
C VAL A 360 -5.93 -4.89 -14.75
N ALA A 361 -5.26 -5.49 -13.77
CA ALA A 361 -5.88 -6.12 -12.60
C ALA A 361 -5.74 -5.28 -11.33
N SER A 362 -4.73 -4.40 -11.24
CA SER A 362 -4.62 -3.37 -10.21
C SER A 362 -5.73 -2.33 -10.40
N GLY A 363 -6.17 -1.75 -9.28
CA GLY A 363 -7.34 -0.88 -9.27
C GLY A 363 -7.26 0.31 -10.23
N LEU A 364 -8.42 0.66 -10.78
CA LEU A 364 -8.62 1.88 -11.55
C LEU A 364 -9.38 2.92 -10.73
N ARG A 365 -9.00 4.18 -10.87
CA ARG A 365 -9.80 5.30 -10.41
C ARG A 365 -10.85 5.60 -11.49
N HIS A 366 -12.08 5.19 -11.23
CA HIS A 366 -13.21 5.40 -12.14
C HIS A 366 -13.52 6.89 -12.36
N ASP A 367 -13.37 7.72 -11.33
CA ASP A 367 -13.55 9.17 -11.42
C ASP A 367 -12.49 9.85 -12.31
N ALA A 368 -11.23 9.38 -12.25
CA ALA A 368 -10.19 9.84 -13.16
C ALA A 368 -10.45 9.37 -14.61
N ALA A 369 -10.90 8.12 -14.79
CA ALA A 369 -11.20 7.57 -16.11
C ALA A 369 -12.36 8.29 -16.82
N LEU A 370 -13.32 8.84 -16.07
CA LEU A 370 -14.42 9.66 -16.63
C LEU A 370 -13.96 10.96 -17.31
N ARG A 371 -12.71 11.41 -17.08
CA ARG A 371 -12.15 12.58 -17.77
C ARG A 371 -11.85 12.33 -19.24
N GLU A 372 -11.60 11.06 -19.60
CA GLU A 372 -11.26 10.63 -20.95
C GLU A 372 -12.09 9.39 -21.33
N PRO A 373 -13.41 9.55 -21.62
CA PRO A 373 -14.32 8.42 -21.85
C PRO A 373 -13.89 7.50 -23.00
N GLU A 374 -13.34 8.05 -24.08
CA GLU A 374 -12.88 7.25 -25.22
C GLU A 374 -11.66 6.37 -24.87
N ALA A 375 -10.71 6.91 -24.12
CA ALA A 375 -9.59 6.13 -23.62
C ALA A 375 -10.07 5.04 -22.64
N ALA A 376 -11.09 5.35 -21.81
CA ALA A 376 -11.69 4.37 -20.90
C ALA A 376 -12.37 3.23 -21.68
N ARG A 377 -13.11 3.53 -22.78
CA ARG A 377 -13.68 2.50 -23.66
C ARG A 377 -12.61 1.61 -24.29
N ARG A 378 -11.54 2.21 -24.82
CA ARG A 378 -10.41 1.46 -25.40
C ARG A 378 -9.76 0.54 -24.37
N LEU A 379 -9.59 1.00 -23.12
CA LEU A 379 -9.04 0.21 -22.03
C LEU A 379 -9.94 -0.98 -21.71
N VAL A 380 -11.25 -0.75 -21.53
CA VAL A 380 -12.24 -1.79 -21.26
C VAL A 380 -12.29 -2.80 -22.40
N ALA A 381 -12.35 -2.34 -23.64
CA ALA A 381 -12.43 -3.20 -24.81
C ALA A 381 -11.19 -4.08 -25.00
N THR A 382 -9.99 -3.63 -24.58
CA THR A 382 -8.73 -4.30 -24.97
C THR A 382 -7.99 -4.96 -23.79
N PHE A 383 -7.99 -4.33 -22.61
CA PHE A 383 -7.11 -4.69 -21.50
C PHE A 383 -7.84 -5.15 -20.23
N VAL A 384 -9.17 -5.20 -20.26
CA VAL A 384 -9.96 -5.86 -19.23
C VAL A 384 -10.28 -7.27 -19.69
N GLY A 385 -9.94 -8.26 -18.83
CA GLY A 385 -10.35 -9.65 -19.00
C GLY A 385 -11.83 -9.86 -18.62
N GLY A 386 -12.18 -10.98 -18.00
CA GLY A 386 -13.55 -11.24 -17.53
C GLY A 386 -14.01 -10.34 -16.39
N HIS A 387 -13.09 -9.85 -15.55
CA HIS A 387 -13.42 -9.08 -14.36
C HIS A 387 -12.59 -7.79 -14.26
N LEU A 388 -13.26 -6.67 -13.95
CA LEU A 388 -12.63 -5.42 -13.56
C LEU A 388 -12.97 -5.13 -12.10
N LYS A 389 -11.96 -5.04 -11.26
CA LYS A 389 -12.09 -4.68 -9.85
C LYS A 389 -12.14 -3.16 -9.72
N LEU A 390 -13.19 -2.63 -9.12
CA LEU A 390 -13.35 -1.20 -8.84
C LEU A 390 -13.70 -1.00 -7.37
N ALA A 391 -13.24 0.09 -6.82
CA ALA A 391 -13.39 0.39 -5.41
C ALA A 391 -14.26 1.66 -5.19
N PRO A 392 -15.61 1.59 -5.37
CA PRO A 392 -16.48 2.65 -4.93
C PRO A 392 -16.48 2.79 -3.39
N GLU A 393 -16.25 1.72 -2.67
CA GLU A 393 -16.19 1.52 -1.23
C GLU A 393 -17.55 1.58 -0.53
N HIS A 394 -18.46 2.45 -0.95
CA HIS A 394 -19.79 2.62 -0.38
C HIS A 394 -20.76 3.27 -1.40
N CYS A 395 -22.09 3.26 -1.10
CA CYS A 395 -23.11 3.96 -1.90
C CYS A 395 -23.64 5.23 -1.22
N SER A 396 -23.34 5.45 0.05
CA SER A 396 -23.76 6.65 0.79
C SER A 396 -22.68 7.73 0.66
N ASP A 397 -23.03 8.89 0.07
CA ASP A 397 -22.12 10.02 -0.09
C ASP A 397 -21.68 10.61 1.25
N LYS A 398 -22.50 10.51 2.30
CA LYS A 398 -22.12 10.85 3.69
C LYS A 398 -20.87 10.05 4.11
N VAL A 399 -20.90 8.74 3.90
CA VAL A 399 -19.78 7.83 4.25
C VAL A 399 -18.60 8.03 3.30
N LEU A 400 -18.85 8.17 2.01
CA LEU A 400 -17.80 8.43 0.99
C LEU A 400 -17.02 9.71 1.26
N LYS A 401 -17.67 10.77 1.74
CA LYS A 401 -17.03 12.01 2.14
C LYS A 401 -16.03 11.79 3.30
N LEU A 402 -16.41 11.01 4.30
CA LEU A 402 -15.52 10.63 5.41
C LEU A 402 -14.36 9.73 4.93
N MET A 403 -14.59 8.92 3.92
CA MET A 403 -13.56 8.09 3.26
C MET A 403 -12.60 8.89 2.37
N ARG A 404 -12.88 10.17 2.08
CA ARG A 404 -12.22 10.96 1.01
C ARG A 404 -12.29 10.24 -0.34
N LYS A 405 -13.51 9.76 -0.68
CA LYS A 405 -13.83 9.14 -1.96
C LYS A 405 -14.73 10.05 -2.79
N PRO A 406 -14.73 9.90 -4.12
CA PRO A 406 -15.70 10.62 -4.97
C PRO A 406 -17.14 10.17 -4.67
N SER A 407 -18.11 11.00 -5.03
CA SER A 407 -19.53 10.65 -4.95
C SER A 407 -19.86 9.40 -5.77
N PHE A 408 -20.90 8.68 -5.34
CA PHE A 408 -21.25 7.38 -5.91
C PHE A 408 -21.74 7.47 -7.37
N ASP A 409 -22.32 8.59 -7.78
CA ASP A 409 -22.74 8.83 -9.17
C ASP A 409 -21.59 8.65 -10.18
N LYS A 410 -20.35 9.01 -9.80
CA LYS A 410 -19.18 8.81 -10.66
C LYS A 410 -18.90 7.33 -10.92
N PHE A 411 -19.17 6.47 -9.95
CA PHE A 411 -19.06 5.03 -10.15
C PHE A 411 -20.16 4.52 -11.11
N GLU A 412 -21.41 4.96 -10.94
CA GLU A 412 -22.53 4.57 -11.81
C GLU A 412 -22.29 5.01 -13.26
N ARG A 413 -21.86 6.25 -13.47
CA ARG A 413 -21.50 6.74 -14.82
C ARG A 413 -20.39 5.92 -15.48
N PHE A 414 -19.39 5.49 -14.72
CA PHE A 414 -18.34 4.61 -15.27
C PHE A 414 -18.90 3.20 -15.54
N LEU A 415 -19.79 2.70 -14.70
CA LEU A 415 -20.47 1.42 -14.91
C LEU A 415 -21.25 1.41 -16.24
N ASP A 416 -21.96 2.50 -16.57
CA ASP A 416 -22.66 2.64 -17.84
C ASP A 416 -21.70 2.58 -19.04
N ILE A 417 -20.56 3.29 -18.97
CA ILE A 417 -19.52 3.22 -20.01
C ILE A 417 -19.00 1.80 -20.15
N PHE A 418 -18.73 1.12 -19.03
CA PHE A 418 -18.22 -0.25 -19.02
C PHE A 418 -19.21 -1.22 -19.67
N GLN A 419 -20.47 -1.19 -19.27
CA GLN A 419 -21.52 -2.09 -19.79
C GLN A 419 -21.77 -1.86 -21.28
N ALA A 420 -21.91 -0.60 -21.70
CA ALA A 420 -22.08 -0.25 -23.11
C ALA A 420 -20.91 -0.72 -23.96
N THR A 421 -19.67 -0.54 -23.47
CA THR A 421 -18.45 -0.97 -24.19
C THR A 421 -18.37 -2.49 -24.28
N SER A 422 -18.66 -3.21 -23.20
CA SER A 422 -18.64 -4.68 -23.18
C SER A 422 -19.67 -5.26 -24.16
N ALA A 423 -20.90 -4.72 -24.15
CA ALA A 423 -21.96 -5.12 -25.07
C ALA A 423 -21.58 -4.85 -26.54
N GLN A 424 -21.06 -3.65 -26.85
CA GLN A 424 -20.62 -3.28 -28.20
C GLN A 424 -19.56 -4.23 -28.77
N HIS A 425 -18.68 -4.79 -27.91
CA HIS A 425 -17.60 -5.70 -28.32
C HIS A 425 -17.96 -7.17 -28.14
N GLY A 426 -19.21 -7.51 -27.78
CA GLY A 426 -19.65 -8.88 -27.54
C GLY A 426 -18.85 -9.60 -26.45
N LYS A 427 -18.39 -8.87 -25.42
CA LYS A 427 -17.56 -9.43 -24.37
C LYS A 427 -18.35 -9.69 -23.10
N GLU A 428 -18.15 -10.86 -22.52
CA GLU A 428 -18.66 -11.22 -21.21
C GLU A 428 -17.71 -10.70 -20.13
N GLN A 429 -17.96 -9.47 -19.67
CA GLN A 429 -17.12 -8.79 -18.67
C GLN A 429 -17.98 -8.29 -17.52
N TYR A 430 -17.41 -8.32 -16.31
CA TYR A 430 -18.10 -7.95 -15.07
C TYR A 430 -17.29 -6.99 -14.23
N ILE A 431 -17.95 -6.01 -13.62
CA ILE A 431 -17.36 -5.20 -12.56
C ILE A 431 -17.53 -5.94 -11.23
N ILE A 432 -16.43 -6.03 -10.48
CA ILE A 432 -16.43 -6.51 -9.09
C ILE A 432 -16.25 -5.28 -8.18
N PRO A 433 -17.34 -4.74 -7.61
CA PRO A 433 -17.24 -3.60 -6.72
C PRO A 433 -16.72 -4.02 -5.35
N TYR A 434 -15.68 -3.33 -4.87
CA TYR A 434 -15.20 -3.44 -3.49
C TYR A 434 -16.02 -2.52 -2.59
N ILE A 435 -16.54 -3.08 -1.50
CA ILE A 435 -17.36 -2.37 -0.51
C ILE A 435 -16.74 -2.53 0.87
N ILE A 436 -16.75 -1.45 1.63
CA ILE A 436 -16.32 -1.43 3.04
C ILE A 436 -17.55 -1.27 3.94
N SER A 437 -17.77 -2.24 4.82
CA SER A 437 -18.77 -2.16 5.89
C SER A 437 -18.14 -1.69 7.20
N ALA A 438 -18.96 -1.23 8.13
CA ALA A 438 -18.55 -0.83 9.48
C ALA A 438 -17.48 0.28 9.52
N TYR A 439 -17.51 1.19 8.57
CA TYR A 439 -16.63 2.36 8.52
C TYR A 439 -17.03 3.41 9.55
N PRO A 440 -16.11 4.20 10.14
CA PRO A 440 -16.47 5.33 11.01
C PRO A 440 -17.45 6.29 10.32
N GLY A 441 -18.58 6.56 10.95
CA GLY A 441 -19.68 7.34 10.38
C GLY A 441 -20.72 6.54 9.60
N CYS A 442 -20.52 5.23 9.42
CA CYS A 442 -21.47 4.35 8.75
C CYS A 442 -22.49 3.78 9.74
N GLU A 443 -23.76 3.98 9.45
CA GLU A 443 -24.89 3.44 10.18
C GLU A 443 -25.53 2.25 9.45
N MET A 444 -26.39 1.50 10.13
CA MET A 444 -27.14 0.39 9.52
C MET A 444 -28.02 0.84 8.34
N SER A 445 -28.54 2.05 8.38
CA SER A 445 -29.30 2.68 7.27
C SER A 445 -28.44 2.84 6.01
N ASP A 446 -27.18 3.23 6.17
CA ASP A 446 -26.23 3.38 5.06
C ASP A 446 -25.93 2.01 4.43
N MET A 447 -25.75 0.96 5.24
CA MET A 447 -25.53 -0.42 4.74
C MET A 447 -26.76 -0.98 4.02
N LYS A 448 -27.98 -0.66 4.49
CA LYS A 448 -29.22 -1.00 3.78
C LYS A 448 -29.31 -0.31 2.42
N THR A 449 -28.80 0.91 2.28
CA THR A 449 -28.70 1.60 0.98
C THR A 449 -27.81 0.81 0.01
N VAL A 450 -26.66 0.34 0.47
CA VAL A 450 -25.77 -0.53 -0.34
C VAL A 450 -26.49 -1.83 -0.73
N ALA A 451 -27.14 -2.50 0.22
CA ALA A 451 -27.85 -3.75 -0.05
C ALA A 451 -28.97 -3.57 -1.09
N ASN A 452 -29.73 -2.47 -0.98
CA ASN A 452 -30.79 -2.14 -1.93
C ASN A 452 -30.24 -1.85 -3.35
N TRP A 453 -29.07 -1.21 -3.43
CA TRP A 453 -28.41 -0.96 -4.71
C TRP A 453 -28.02 -2.28 -5.42
N PHE A 454 -27.44 -3.24 -4.70
CA PHE A 454 -27.13 -4.57 -5.24
C PHE A 454 -28.40 -5.34 -5.64
N LYS A 455 -29.43 -5.31 -4.77
CA LYS A 455 -30.70 -5.99 -5.01
C LYS A 455 -31.41 -5.47 -6.27
N LYS A 456 -31.46 -4.15 -6.48
CA LYS A 456 -32.06 -3.54 -7.68
C LYS A 456 -31.40 -3.99 -8.98
N ARG A 457 -30.09 -4.36 -8.95
CA ARG A 457 -29.33 -4.84 -10.11
C ARG A 457 -29.30 -6.36 -10.23
N GLY A 458 -29.91 -7.09 -9.32
CA GLY A 458 -29.81 -8.54 -9.27
C GLY A 458 -28.38 -9.05 -8.99
N TRP A 459 -27.50 -8.18 -8.47
CA TRP A 459 -26.11 -8.53 -8.19
C TRP A 459 -25.94 -9.08 -6.78
N GLN A 460 -24.97 -10.01 -6.65
CA GLN A 460 -24.51 -10.45 -5.33
C GLN A 460 -23.14 -9.85 -5.06
N PRO A 461 -22.94 -9.18 -3.91
CA PRO A 461 -21.64 -8.66 -3.53
C PRO A 461 -20.62 -9.80 -3.39
N GLN A 462 -19.47 -9.67 -4.02
CA GLN A 462 -18.39 -10.66 -3.97
C GLN A 462 -17.21 -10.20 -3.10
N GLN A 463 -16.96 -8.90 -3.03
CA GLN A 463 -15.82 -8.31 -2.33
C GLN A 463 -16.31 -7.27 -1.31
N ILE A 464 -16.67 -7.76 -0.13
CA ILE A 464 -17.04 -6.93 1.01
C ILE A 464 -15.97 -7.08 2.07
N GLN A 465 -15.43 -5.97 2.52
CA GLN A 465 -14.48 -5.93 3.62
C GLN A 465 -15.08 -5.18 4.80
N CYS A 466 -15.04 -5.77 5.98
CA CYS A 466 -15.32 -5.02 7.18
C CYS A 466 -14.12 -4.14 7.51
N PHE A 467 -14.35 -2.86 7.78
CA PHE A 467 -13.27 -1.93 8.12
C PHE A 467 -12.42 -2.44 9.27
N ILE A 468 -11.12 -2.44 9.08
CA ILE A 468 -10.13 -2.71 10.12
C ILE A 468 -9.28 -1.46 10.27
N PRO A 469 -9.26 -0.84 11.45
CA PRO A 469 -8.42 0.32 11.70
C PRO A 469 -6.93 0.02 11.43
N THR A 470 -6.37 0.68 10.43
CA THR A 470 -4.94 0.57 10.08
C THR A 470 -4.17 1.70 10.78
N PRO A 471 -3.12 1.41 11.56
CA PRO A 471 -2.35 2.42 12.27
C PRO A 471 -1.92 3.60 11.37
N GLY A 472 -1.97 4.81 11.91
CA GLY A 472 -1.55 6.03 11.24
C GLY A 472 -2.51 6.56 10.16
N THR A 473 -3.65 5.90 9.90
CA THR A 473 -4.64 6.40 8.95
C THR A 473 -5.67 7.32 9.64
N LEU A 474 -6.20 8.28 8.90
CA LEU A 474 -7.20 9.21 9.42
C LEU A 474 -8.49 8.48 9.85
N ALA A 475 -8.89 7.45 9.11
CA ALA A 475 -10.04 6.63 9.49
C ALA A 475 -9.85 5.94 10.84
N THR A 476 -8.62 5.51 11.15
CA THR A 476 -8.29 4.93 12.46
C THR A 476 -8.34 5.97 13.57
N ALA A 477 -7.88 7.18 13.32
CA ALA A 477 -7.98 8.28 14.27
C ALA A 477 -9.45 8.66 14.53
N MET A 478 -10.28 8.73 13.48
CA MET A 478 -11.74 8.93 13.60
C MET A 478 -12.41 7.79 14.38
N PHE A 479 -12.03 6.54 14.10
CA PHE A 479 -12.54 5.36 14.83
C PHE A 479 -12.22 5.43 16.32
N TYR A 480 -10.99 5.82 16.68
CA TYR A 480 -10.56 5.93 18.07
C TYR A 480 -11.25 7.09 18.81
N ALA A 481 -11.30 8.26 18.16
CA ALA A 481 -11.82 9.49 18.75
C ALA A 481 -13.36 9.61 18.70
N GLU A 482 -14.05 8.79 17.88
CA GLU A 482 -15.51 8.88 17.63
C GLU A 482 -15.94 10.26 17.12
N LYS A 483 -15.03 10.90 16.36
CA LYS A 483 -15.23 12.22 15.73
C LYS A 483 -14.76 12.18 14.28
N ASP A 484 -15.36 13.01 13.43
CA ASP A 484 -14.85 13.26 12.10
C ASP A 484 -13.57 14.13 12.13
N PHE A 485 -12.99 14.37 10.96
CA PHE A 485 -11.77 15.20 10.85
C PHE A 485 -12.02 16.71 11.10
N ASN A 486 -13.28 17.14 11.27
CA ASN A 486 -13.66 18.50 11.68
C ASN A 486 -13.98 18.59 13.16
N GLY A 487 -13.93 17.45 13.90
CA GLY A 487 -14.22 17.39 15.33
C GLY A 487 -15.70 17.11 15.67
N ASN A 488 -16.57 16.90 14.68
CA ASN A 488 -17.97 16.57 14.93
C ASN A 488 -18.11 15.12 15.39
N PRO A 489 -18.98 14.81 16.37
CA PRO A 489 -19.29 13.44 16.75
C PRO A 489 -19.83 12.62 15.57
N ILE A 490 -19.38 11.39 15.44
CA ILE A 490 -19.87 10.44 14.44
C ILE A 490 -20.16 9.09 15.10
N HIS A 491 -21.10 8.35 14.52
CA HIS A 491 -21.32 6.96 14.89
C HIS A 491 -20.12 6.10 14.50
N VAL A 492 -19.65 5.24 15.42
CA VAL A 492 -18.56 4.30 15.14
C VAL A 492 -18.96 2.90 15.60
N PRO A 493 -19.02 1.91 14.70
CA PRO A 493 -19.31 0.53 15.07
C PRO A 493 -18.15 -0.07 15.87
N LYS A 494 -18.21 -0.01 17.20
CA LYS A 494 -17.14 -0.44 18.10
C LYS A 494 -17.20 -1.93 18.44
N THR A 495 -18.40 -2.48 18.60
CA THR A 495 -18.56 -3.87 18.98
C THR A 495 -18.44 -4.81 17.79
N ASP A 496 -17.87 -6.00 18.00
CA ASP A 496 -17.77 -7.01 16.95
C ASP A 496 -19.14 -7.43 16.42
N ARG A 497 -20.17 -7.44 17.28
CA ARG A 497 -21.56 -7.74 16.90
C ARG A 497 -22.10 -6.69 15.93
N GLU A 498 -21.99 -5.42 16.24
CA GLU A 498 -22.48 -4.35 15.40
C GLU A 498 -21.76 -4.34 14.03
N ARG A 499 -20.46 -4.58 14.04
CA ARG A 499 -19.65 -4.70 12.81
C ARG A 499 -20.08 -5.90 11.97
N GLU A 500 -20.36 -7.06 12.62
CA GLU A 500 -20.86 -8.25 11.96
C GLU A 500 -22.28 -8.03 11.42
N ASP A 501 -23.15 -7.35 12.16
CA ASP A 501 -24.51 -7.02 11.72
C ASP A 501 -24.49 -6.12 10.46
N GLN A 502 -23.68 -5.08 10.44
CA GLN A 502 -23.50 -4.23 9.24
C GLN A 502 -22.92 -5.02 8.06
N HIS A 503 -21.98 -5.92 8.30
CA HIS A 503 -21.37 -6.74 7.25
C HIS A 503 -22.34 -7.76 6.66
N THR A 504 -23.12 -8.42 7.51
CA THR A 504 -24.04 -9.51 7.10
C THR A 504 -25.27 -9.04 6.36
N VAL A 505 -25.62 -7.75 6.42
CA VAL A 505 -26.67 -7.16 5.58
C VAL A 505 -26.43 -7.40 4.09
N LEU A 506 -25.16 -7.47 3.69
CA LEU A 506 -24.74 -7.67 2.30
C LEU A 506 -24.50 -9.14 1.94
N ILE A 507 -24.30 -10.00 2.93
CA ILE A 507 -24.01 -11.42 2.72
C ILE A 507 -25.24 -12.23 3.08
N LYS A 508 -25.87 -12.90 2.12
CA LYS A 508 -26.85 -13.94 2.45
C LYS A 508 -26.16 -14.97 3.34
N LYS A 509 -26.65 -15.17 4.57
CA LYS A 509 -26.26 -16.35 5.36
C LYS A 509 -26.50 -17.56 4.45
N LYS A 510 -25.45 -18.30 4.08
CA LYS A 510 -25.64 -19.65 3.55
C LYS A 510 -26.48 -20.38 4.60
N SER A 511 -27.72 -20.67 4.27
CA SER A 511 -28.49 -21.62 5.07
C SER A 511 -27.60 -22.82 5.29
N ALA A 512 -27.46 -23.24 6.55
CA ALA A 512 -26.76 -24.45 6.90
C ALA A 512 -27.45 -25.61 6.16
N GLN A 513 -26.99 -25.90 4.96
CA GLN A 513 -27.26 -27.15 4.27
C GLN A 513 -26.10 -28.06 4.65
N ASN A 514 -26.48 -29.06 5.42
CA ASN A 514 -25.74 -30.23 5.86
C ASN A 514 -24.72 -30.71 4.83
N TYR A 515 -23.49 -30.86 5.31
CA TYR A 515 -22.58 -31.89 4.85
C TYR A 515 -22.23 -32.77 6.03
#